data_fd203c2a5f480b0cc48f09a94ecb26ac
#
_entry.id   fd203c2a5f480b0cc48f09a94ecb26ac
#
_cell.length_a   1.000
_cell.length_b   1.000
_cell.length_c   1.000
_cell.angle_alpha   90.00
_cell.angle_beta   90.00
_cell.angle_gamma   90.00
#
_symmetry.space_group_name_H-M   'P 1'
#
loop_
_entity.id
_entity.type
_entity.pdbx_description
1 polymer ?
#
loop_
_entity_poly.entity_id
_entity_poly.type
_entity_poly.pdbx_seq_one_letter_code
_entity_poly.pdbx_strand_id
1 'polypeptide(L)'
;MSDAVQQHDVFHYNQAAWDRQARADCEWSRPVDAAEIAEARQGRVLARLTPGPLPAGWLDDARGLDILCLASGGGQQAPLLAAAGARVTVLDASAEQLAHDRVVAEREGLELKLEQGDMRDLSRFADASFDCVFHPISNLYVPDVAPVWRECFRALRPGGRLLASFYNPAAFVADRDPALMEQGLIRPRFSIPYADPAHLSEAELEAKRERGEALVFGHSLTELIGGQAAAGFLIAGFHEDWQPRPRFLIDRYLPAFIATWALKPA
;
A
#
# COMPACT_ATOMS: atom_id res chain seq x y z
N MET A 1 6.96 4.69 27.89
CA MET A 1 7.80 4.87 26.67
C MET A 1 7.14 5.99 25.86
N SER A 2 7.92 6.90 25.27
CA SER A 2 7.32 7.98 24.47
C SER A 2 6.75 7.41 23.16
N ASP A 3 5.68 8.02 22.61
CA ASP A 3 5.05 7.60 21.35
C ASP A 3 6.07 7.45 20.19
N ALA A 4 7.11 8.29 20.16
CA ALA A 4 8.17 8.22 19.15
C ALA A 4 9.01 6.94 19.24
N VAL A 5 9.34 6.44 20.45
CA VAL A 5 10.07 5.18 20.64
C VAL A 5 9.22 4.00 20.20
N GLN A 6 7.93 4.01 20.56
CA GLN A 6 7.01 2.93 20.15
C GLN A 6 6.80 2.89 18.63
N GLN A 7 6.71 4.04 17.96
CA GLN A 7 6.58 4.12 16.50
C GLN A 7 7.85 3.66 15.77
N HIS A 8 9.04 3.93 16.32
CA HIS A 8 10.31 3.47 15.76
C HIS A 8 10.43 1.95 15.85
N ASP A 9 10.05 1.37 16.97
CA ASP A 9 10.05 -0.08 17.19
C ASP A 9 9.11 -0.78 16.20
N VAL A 10 7.91 -0.21 15.91
CA VAL A 10 6.97 -0.76 14.93
C VAL A 10 7.56 -0.73 13.52
N PHE A 11 8.24 0.35 13.13
CA PHE A 11 8.85 0.45 11.81
C PHE A 11 9.86 -0.67 11.56
N HIS A 12 10.82 -0.85 12.45
CA HIS A 12 11.85 -1.89 12.31
C HIS A 12 11.26 -3.31 12.38
N TYR A 13 10.26 -3.50 13.25
CA TYR A 13 9.57 -4.78 13.33
C TYR A 13 8.87 -5.13 12.00
N ASN A 14 8.09 -4.19 11.44
CA ASN A 14 7.37 -4.39 10.20
C ASN A 14 8.31 -4.52 9.00
N GLN A 15 9.41 -3.77 8.96
CA GLN A 15 10.48 -3.93 7.97
C GLN A 15 11.01 -5.38 7.96
N ALA A 16 11.41 -5.89 9.13
CA ALA A 16 11.92 -7.26 9.24
C ALA A 16 10.85 -8.32 8.90
N ALA A 17 9.58 -8.06 9.21
CA ALA A 17 8.48 -8.94 8.84
C ALA A 17 8.30 -9.02 7.33
N TRP A 18 8.36 -7.87 6.63
CA TRP A 18 8.24 -7.81 5.18
C TRP A 18 9.45 -8.41 4.46
N ASP A 19 10.67 -8.23 5.00
CA ASP A 19 11.84 -8.95 4.49
C ASP A 19 11.66 -10.47 4.56
N ARG A 20 11.12 -10.99 5.65
CA ARG A 20 10.83 -12.44 5.78
C ARG A 20 9.77 -12.89 4.78
N GLN A 21 8.68 -12.13 4.63
CA GLN A 21 7.59 -12.47 3.70
C GLN A 21 8.05 -12.44 2.24
N ALA A 22 8.88 -11.46 1.86
CA ALA A 22 9.45 -11.38 0.52
C ALA A 22 10.33 -12.61 0.22
N ARG A 23 11.21 -13.01 1.15
CA ARG A 23 12.02 -14.24 1.01
C ARG A 23 11.19 -15.52 0.93
N ALA A 24 10.00 -15.53 1.54
CA ALA A 24 9.09 -16.68 1.53
C ALA A 24 8.18 -16.73 0.28
N ASP A 25 8.43 -15.91 -0.73
CA ASP A 25 7.67 -15.83 -1.99
C ASP A 25 6.15 -15.65 -1.75
N CYS A 26 5.79 -14.79 -0.78
CA CYS A 26 4.38 -14.52 -0.51
C CYS A 26 3.71 -13.87 -1.75
N GLU A 27 2.39 -14.07 -1.91
CA GLU A 27 1.65 -13.59 -3.09
C GLU A 27 1.76 -12.07 -3.31
N TRP A 28 1.94 -11.30 -2.23
CA TRP A 28 2.09 -9.83 -2.25
C TRP A 28 3.50 -9.35 -2.62
N SER A 29 4.44 -10.29 -2.75
CA SER A 29 5.84 -10.04 -3.12
C SER A 29 6.25 -10.82 -4.36
N ARG A 30 5.31 -11.45 -5.07
CA ARG A 30 5.60 -12.23 -6.26
C ARG A 30 5.80 -11.32 -7.46
N PRO A 31 7.00 -11.32 -8.06
CA PRO A 31 7.29 -10.49 -9.22
C PRO A 31 6.40 -10.80 -10.43
N VAL A 32 6.08 -9.77 -11.21
CA VAL A 32 5.39 -9.92 -12.50
C VAL A 32 6.23 -10.68 -13.51
N ASP A 33 5.56 -11.34 -14.43
CA ASP A 33 6.21 -12.12 -15.49
C ASP A 33 6.54 -11.27 -16.72
N ALA A 34 7.26 -11.89 -17.69
CA ALA A 34 7.66 -11.21 -18.92
C ALA A 34 6.47 -10.87 -19.84
N ALA A 35 5.36 -11.62 -19.76
CA ALA A 35 4.18 -11.37 -20.58
C ALA A 35 3.45 -10.09 -20.11
N GLU A 36 3.33 -9.90 -18.78
CA GLU A 36 2.77 -8.68 -18.21
C GLU A 36 3.61 -7.45 -18.57
N ILE A 37 4.95 -7.56 -18.52
CA ILE A 37 5.85 -6.48 -18.94
C ILE A 37 5.72 -6.18 -20.44
N ALA A 38 5.64 -7.21 -21.29
CA ALA A 38 5.45 -7.03 -22.73
C ALA A 38 4.13 -6.34 -23.07
N GLU A 39 3.08 -6.62 -22.30
CA GLU A 39 1.79 -5.94 -22.42
C GLU A 39 1.87 -4.48 -21.96
N ALA A 40 2.54 -4.20 -20.83
CA ALA A 40 2.72 -2.84 -20.33
C ALA A 40 3.54 -1.97 -21.33
N ARG A 41 4.54 -2.53 -22.03
CA ARG A 41 5.31 -1.85 -23.08
C ARG A 41 4.48 -1.36 -24.26
N GLN A 42 3.24 -1.86 -24.43
CA GLN A 42 2.31 -1.34 -25.43
C GLN A 42 1.65 -0.01 -24.98
N GLY A 43 2.07 0.57 -23.86
CA GLY A 43 1.55 1.81 -23.28
C GLY A 43 0.33 1.59 -22.39
N ARG A 44 0.00 0.35 -22.04
CA ARG A 44 -1.12 0.06 -21.13
C ARG A 44 -0.64 0.11 -19.68
N VAL A 45 -1.36 0.83 -18.84
CA VAL A 45 -1.11 0.85 -17.39
C VAL A 45 -1.79 -0.36 -16.76
N LEU A 46 -0.98 -1.35 -16.40
CA LEU A 46 -1.43 -2.59 -15.76
C LEU A 46 -1.27 -2.59 -14.25
N ALA A 47 -0.64 -1.55 -13.69
CA ALA A 47 -0.48 -1.39 -12.25
C ALA A 47 -1.84 -1.29 -11.55
N ARG A 48 -1.93 -1.84 -10.34
CA ARG A 48 -3.19 -2.00 -9.61
C ARG A 48 -3.08 -1.41 -8.21
N LEU A 49 -4.13 -0.72 -7.79
CA LEU A 49 -4.31 -0.26 -6.40
C LEU A 49 -5.03 -1.32 -5.55
N THR A 50 -5.96 -2.03 -6.17
CA THR A 50 -6.79 -3.08 -5.60
C THR A 50 -6.71 -4.31 -6.51
N PRO A 51 -7.32 -5.46 -6.18
CA PRO A 51 -7.29 -6.63 -7.05
C PRO A 51 -7.80 -6.38 -8.48
N GLY A 52 -8.75 -5.48 -8.65
CA GLY A 52 -9.26 -5.07 -9.97
C GLY A 52 -8.33 -4.11 -10.72
N PRO A 53 -8.65 -3.82 -11.99
CA PRO A 53 -7.94 -2.80 -12.76
C PRO A 53 -8.17 -1.40 -12.21
N LEU A 54 -7.25 -0.47 -12.51
CA LEU A 54 -7.48 0.95 -12.22
C LEU A 54 -8.76 1.45 -12.90
N PRO A 55 -9.58 2.26 -12.21
CA PRO A 55 -10.70 2.92 -12.86
C PRO A 55 -10.23 3.82 -14.01
N ALA A 56 -11.00 3.86 -15.11
CA ALA A 56 -10.70 4.70 -16.27
C ALA A 56 -10.53 6.18 -15.88
N GLY A 57 -9.57 6.85 -16.47
CA GLY A 57 -9.26 8.26 -16.20
C GLY A 57 -8.31 8.48 -15.01
N TRP A 58 -8.04 7.46 -14.18
CA TRP A 58 -7.17 7.64 -13.02
C TRP A 58 -5.69 7.70 -13.41
N LEU A 59 -5.25 6.87 -14.33
CA LEU A 59 -3.91 6.87 -14.93
C LEU A 59 -3.94 6.12 -16.26
N ASP A 60 -4.48 6.75 -17.30
CA ASP A 60 -4.63 6.11 -18.61
C ASP A 60 -3.31 6.06 -19.40
N ASP A 61 -2.39 6.98 -19.13
CA ASP A 61 -1.06 7.04 -19.74
C ASP A 61 0.00 7.39 -18.68
N ALA A 62 1.04 6.57 -18.59
CA ALA A 62 2.15 6.77 -17.66
C ALA A 62 3.42 7.34 -18.34
N ARG A 63 3.44 7.46 -19.68
CA ARG A 63 4.62 7.86 -20.44
C ARG A 63 5.15 9.23 -20.03
N GLY A 64 6.42 9.25 -19.68
CA GLY A 64 7.15 10.47 -19.32
C GLY A 64 6.78 11.06 -17.95
N LEU A 65 5.86 10.45 -17.19
CA LEU A 65 5.54 10.89 -15.83
C LEU A 65 6.64 10.48 -14.84
N ASP A 66 6.93 11.35 -13.89
CA ASP A 66 7.72 11.03 -12.71
C ASP A 66 6.80 10.41 -11.66
N ILE A 67 6.93 9.10 -11.43
CA ILE A 67 6.05 8.35 -10.51
C ILE A 67 6.85 7.86 -9.31
N LEU A 68 6.37 8.19 -8.10
CA LEU A 68 6.82 7.56 -6.86
C LEU A 68 5.92 6.36 -6.54
N CYS A 69 6.48 5.16 -6.62
CA CYS A 69 5.87 3.95 -6.08
C CYS A 69 6.20 3.85 -4.59
N LEU A 70 5.21 4.04 -3.73
CA LEU A 70 5.38 4.13 -2.29
C LEU A 70 4.88 2.86 -1.62
N ALA A 71 5.80 2.03 -1.11
CA ALA A 71 5.51 0.73 -0.49
C ALA A 71 4.54 -0.11 -1.34
N SER A 72 4.91 -0.33 -2.61
CA SER A 72 4.00 -0.82 -3.66
C SER A 72 4.12 -2.31 -3.98
N GLY A 73 4.89 -3.05 -3.16
CA GLY A 73 5.18 -4.47 -3.38
C GLY A 73 6.27 -4.69 -4.42
N GLY A 74 7.28 -5.48 -4.04
CA GLY A 74 8.48 -5.69 -4.85
C GLY A 74 8.21 -6.48 -6.11
N GLY A 75 8.73 -5.99 -7.23
CA GLY A 75 8.63 -6.65 -8.52
C GLY A 75 7.23 -6.62 -9.16
N GLN A 76 6.31 -5.80 -8.66
CA GLN A 76 4.91 -5.77 -9.10
C GLN A 76 4.58 -4.44 -9.81
N GLN A 77 4.20 -3.41 -9.06
CA GLN A 77 3.62 -2.19 -9.62
C GLN A 77 4.67 -1.33 -10.35
N ALA A 78 5.86 -1.18 -9.74
CA ALA A 78 6.91 -0.32 -10.26
C ALA A 78 7.45 -0.78 -11.63
N PRO A 79 7.78 -2.06 -11.86
CA PRO A 79 8.18 -2.53 -13.19
C PRO A 79 7.11 -2.35 -14.27
N LEU A 80 5.83 -2.53 -13.94
CA LEU A 80 4.73 -2.32 -14.89
C LEU A 80 4.61 -0.86 -15.31
N LEU A 81 4.73 0.07 -14.36
CA LEU A 81 4.71 1.51 -14.64
C LEU A 81 5.93 1.96 -15.45
N ALA A 82 7.11 1.43 -15.14
CA ALA A 82 8.32 1.70 -15.93
C ALA A 82 8.21 1.15 -17.34
N ALA A 83 7.69 -0.07 -17.51
CA ALA A 83 7.45 -0.67 -18.83
C ALA A 83 6.41 0.12 -19.64
N ALA A 84 5.42 0.74 -18.98
CA ALA A 84 4.46 1.66 -19.61
C ALA A 84 5.06 3.04 -19.95
N GLY A 85 6.34 3.28 -19.65
CA GLY A 85 7.10 4.47 -20.04
C GLY A 85 7.24 5.56 -18.99
N ALA A 86 6.91 5.29 -17.74
CA ALA A 86 7.15 6.22 -16.62
C ALA A 86 8.62 6.23 -16.19
N ARG A 87 9.07 7.34 -15.61
CA ARG A 87 10.29 7.40 -14.79
C ARG A 87 9.93 7.07 -13.36
N VAL A 88 10.30 5.89 -12.91
CA VAL A 88 9.82 5.35 -11.63
C VAL A 88 10.90 5.42 -10.55
N THR A 89 10.53 6.00 -9.42
CA THR A 89 11.26 5.88 -8.15
C THR A 89 10.43 5.02 -7.21
N VAL A 90 11.07 4.05 -6.56
CA VAL A 90 10.43 3.20 -5.53
C VAL A 90 10.97 3.58 -4.17
N LEU A 91 10.11 3.73 -3.17
CA LEU A 91 10.50 3.79 -1.78
C LEU A 91 9.78 2.69 -1.01
N ASP A 92 10.55 1.81 -0.40
CA ASP A 92 10.05 0.73 0.45
C ASP A 92 10.92 0.56 1.70
N ALA A 93 10.32 0.13 2.79
CA ALA A 93 11.05 -0.17 4.03
C ALA A 93 11.88 -1.45 3.89
N SER A 94 11.39 -2.43 3.13
CA SER A 94 11.99 -3.74 2.96
C SER A 94 13.05 -3.75 1.85
N ALA A 95 14.28 -4.11 2.20
CA ALA A 95 15.37 -4.31 1.24
C ALA A 95 15.08 -5.47 0.28
N GLU A 96 14.36 -6.49 0.74
CA GLU A 96 13.99 -7.67 -0.08
C GLU A 96 12.91 -7.34 -1.11
N GLN A 97 11.95 -6.47 -0.77
CA GLN A 97 10.98 -5.95 -1.74
C GLN A 97 11.71 -5.18 -2.87
N LEU A 98 12.63 -4.29 -2.49
CA LEU A 98 13.46 -3.57 -3.46
C LEU A 98 14.36 -4.50 -4.30
N ALA A 99 14.82 -5.63 -3.72
CA ALA A 99 15.56 -6.65 -4.46
C ALA A 99 14.70 -7.31 -5.54
N HIS A 100 13.41 -7.57 -5.27
CA HIS A 100 12.47 -8.08 -6.28
C HIS A 100 12.27 -7.08 -7.42
N ASP A 101 12.13 -5.79 -7.14
CA ASP A 101 12.07 -4.75 -8.17
C ASP A 101 13.34 -4.74 -9.03
N ARG A 102 14.52 -4.86 -8.41
CA ARG A 102 15.81 -4.92 -9.11
C ARG A 102 15.89 -6.14 -10.03
N VAL A 103 15.48 -7.31 -9.55
CA VAL A 103 15.49 -8.55 -10.35
C VAL A 103 14.64 -8.41 -11.61
N VAL A 104 13.43 -7.83 -11.49
CA VAL A 104 12.58 -7.60 -12.67
C VAL A 104 13.19 -6.54 -13.59
N ALA A 105 13.71 -5.45 -13.02
CA ALA A 105 14.33 -4.37 -13.80
C ALA A 105 15.53 -4.89 -14.61
N GLU A 106 16.42 -5.67 -13.99
CA GLU A 106 17.58 -6.28 -14.67
C GLU A 106 17.14 -7.27 -15.75
N ARG A 107 16.20 -8.17 -15.43
CA ARG A 107 15.66 -9.15 -16.39
C ARG A 107 15.07 -8.49 -17.62
N GLU A 108 14.35 -7.39 -17.43
CA GLU A 108 13.60 -6.73 -18.50
C GLU A 108 14.31 -5.50 -19.09
N GLY A 109 15.48 -5.10 -18.60
CA GLY A 109 16.18 -3.90 -19.06
C GLY A 109 15.39 -2.62 -18.76
N LEU A 110 14.77 -2.52 -17.59
CA LEU A 110 14.03 -1.35 -17.11
C LEU A 110 14.92 -0.52 -16.18
N GLU A 111 14.70 0.79 -16.16
CA GLU A 111 15.35 1.69 -15.21
C GLU A 111 14.43 2.01 -14.04
N LEU A 112 14.83 1.64 -12.82
CA LEU A 112 14.14 1.96 -11.57
C LEU A 112 15.12 2.63 -10.60
N LYS A 113 14.71 3.73 -9.99
CA LYS A 113 15.41 4.31 -8.85
C LYS A 113 14.85 3.68 -7.56
N LEU A 114 15.70 2.92 -6.84
CA LEU A 114 15.29 2.18 -5.65
C LEU A 114 15.85 2.84 -4.39
N GLU A 115 14.97 3.21 -3.47
CA GLU A 115 15.28 3.90 -2.23
C GLU A 115 14.69 3.13 -1.03
N GLN A 116 15.52 2.81 -0.04
CA GLN A 116 15.04 2.20 1.19
C GLN A 116 14.66 3.29 2.20
N GLY A 117 13.44 3.21 2.79
CA GLY A 117 13.00 4.22 3.75
C GLY A 117 11.59 4.01 4.27
N ASP A 118 11.22 4.89 5.19
CA ASP A 118 9.89 4.94 5.80
C ASP A 118 8.95 5.78 4.92
N MET A 119 7.76 5.26 4.62
CA MET A 119 6.75 5.99 3.84
C MET A 119 6.26 7.28 4.52
N ARG A 120 6.51 7.43 5.83
CA ARG A 120 6.18 8.63 6.61
C ARG A 120 7.20 9.76 6.46
N ASP A 121 8.36 9.47 5.86
CA ASP A 121 9.46 10.42 5.66
C ASP A 121 9.97 10.39 4.22
N LEU A 122 9.49 11.33 3.42
CA LEU A 122 9.94 11.54 2.05
C LEU A 122 10.92 12.72 1.94
N SER A 123 11.55 13.17 3.02
CA SER A 123 12.44 14.34 3.06
C SER A 123 13.64 14.28 2.12
N ARG A 124 14.03 13.07 1.70
CA ARG A 124 15.06 12.85 0.66
C ARG A 124 14.66 13.34 -0.72
N PHE A 125 13.36 13.51 -0.97
CA PHE A 125 12.84 14.04 -2.21
C PHE A 125 12.49 15.53 -2.04
N ALA A 126 12.87 16.34 -3.01
CA ALA A 126 12.50 17.74 -3.02
C ALA A 126 10.97 17.92 -3.18
N ASP A 127 10.46 19.09 -2.80
CA ASP A 127 9.07 19.47 -3.05
C ASP A 127 8.76 19.41 -4.55
N ALA A 128 7.54 19.08 -4.90
CA ALA A 128 7.07 19.07 -6.29
C ALA A 128 7.96 18.24 -7.25
N SER A 129 8.42 17.06 -6.83
CA SER A 129 9.28 16.17 -7.60
C SER A 129 8.52 15.19 -8.49
N PHE A 130 7.28 14.84 -8.15
CA PHE A 130 6.53 13.79 -8.81
C PHE A 130 5.23 14.28 -9.41
N ASP A 131 4.81 13.65 -10.52
CA ASP A 131 3.51 13.85 -11.16
C ASP A 131 2.44 12.94 -10.53
N CYS A 132 2.88 11.77 -10.04
CA CYS A 132 2.01 10.78 -9.41
C CYS A 132 2.73 10.12 -8.23
N VAL A 133 2.02 9.91 -7.12
CA VAL A 133 2.37 8.96 -6.08
C VAL A 133 1.43 7.77 -6.21
N PHE A 134 1.98 6.58 -6.41
CA PHE A 134 1.25 5.32 -6.51
C PHE A 134 1.45 4.52 -5.23
N HIS A 135 0.41 4.44 -4.39
CA HIS A 135 0.46 3.90 -3.04
C HIS A 135 -0.63 2.83 -2.82
N PRO A 136 -0.43 1.60 -3.32
CA PRO A 136 -1.35 0.49 -3.07
C PRO A 136 -1.31 0.08 -1.59
N ILE A 137 -2.19 -0.81 -1.21
CA ILE A 137 -2.47 -1.23 0.16
C ILE A 137 -1.20 -1.52 0.96
N SER A 138 -0.75 -0.55 1.76
CA SER A 138 0.42 -0.65 2.66
C SER A 138 0.33 0.30 3.86
N ASN A 139 -0.54 1.32 3.81
CA ASN A 139 -0.72 2.29 4.89
C ASN A 139 -1.18 1.67 6.23
N LEU A 140 -1.73 0.47 6.22
CA LEU A 140 -2.06 -0.28 7.44
C LEU A 140 -0.81 -0.74 8.23
N TYR A 141 0.41 -0.59 7.70
CA TYR A 141 1.65 -0.97 8.39
C TYR A 141 2.31 0.16 9.16
N VAL A 142 1.70 1.34 9.16
CA VAL A 142 2.14 2.49 9.97
C VAL A 142 1.10 2.82 11.04
N PRO A 143 1.52 3.17 12.26
CA PRO A 143 0.58 3.50 13.34
C PRO A 143 -0.11 4.85 13.17
N ASP A 144 0.49 5.78 12.41
CA ASP A 144 -0.08 7.09 12.04
C ASP A 144 0.11 7.31 10.54
N VAL A 145 -1.00 7.49 9.84
CA VAL A 145 -1.01 7.69 8.38
C VAL A 145 -0.96 9.16 7.98
N ALA A 146 -1.19 10.09 8.90
CA ALA A 146 -1.22 11.52 8.58
C ALA A 146 0.12 12.06 8.04
N PRO A 147 1.31 11.63 8.54
CA PRO A 147 2.59 12.00 7.93
C PRO A 147 2.69 11.54 6.47
N VAL A 148 2.19 10.34 6.14
CA VAL A 148 2.22 9.80 4.77
C VAL A 148 1.48 10.74 3.82
N TRP A 149 0.28 11.19 4.20
CA TRP A 149 -0.51 12.09 3.36
C TRP A 149 0.17 13.46 3.17
N ARG A 150 0.74 14.04 4.26
CA ARG A 150 1.47 15.33 4.19
C ARG A 150 2.69 15.23 3.27
N GLU A 151 3.48 14.17 3.41
CA GLU A 151 4.67 13.97 2.60
C GLU A 151 4.33 13.69 1.12
N CYS A 152 3.30 12.88 0.84
CA CYS A 152 2.79 12.71 -0.52
C CYS A 152 2.34 14.04 -1.13
N PHE A 153 1.63 14.88 -0.37
CA PHE A 153 1.20 16.19 -0.83
C PHE A 153 2.39 17.10 -1.13
N ARG A 154 3.40 17.14 -0.26
CA ARG A 154 4.61 17.94 -0.45
C ARG A 154 5.39 17.51 -1.70
N ALA A 155 5.60 16.21 -1.86
CA ALA A 155 6.41 15.64 -2.93
C ALA A 155 5.75 15.73 -4.32
N LEU A 156 4.43 15.84 -4.40
CA LEU A 156 3.69 16.00 -5.64
C LEU A 156 3.78 17.42 -6.19
N ARG A 157 3.87 17.55 -7.51
CA ARG A 157 3.70 18.81 -8.24
C ARG A 157 2.28 19.36 -8.10
N PRO A 158 2.06 20.67 -8.20
CA PRO A 158 0.72 21.20 -8.46
C PRO A 158 0.08 20.52 -9.66
N GLY A 159 -1.19 20.11 -9.56
CA GLY A 159 -1.87 19.27 -10.56
C GLY A 159 -1.52 17.79 -10.52
N GLY A 160 -0.55 17.38 -9.70
CA GLY A 160 -0.18 15.98 -9.48
C GLY A 160 -1.23 15.20 -8.69
N ARG A 161 -1.13 13.88 -8.72
CA ARG A 161 -2.12 12.98 -8.14
C ARG A 161 -1.53 11.96 -7.18
N LEU A 162 -2.24 11.72 -6.09
CA LEU A 162 -2.05 10.56 -5.23
C LEU A 162 -3.09 9.51 -5.61
N LEU A 163 -2.63 8.34 -6.03
CA LEU A 163 -3.44 7.15 -6.23
C LEU A 163 -3.17 6.20 -5.07
N ALA A 164 -4.08 6.12 -4.12
CA ALA A 164 -3.91 5.34 -2.90
C ALA A 164 -5.04 4.33 -2.71
N SER A 165 -4.73 3.22 -2.06
CA SER A 165 -5.73 2.27 -1.62
C SER A 165 -5.48 1.77 -0.21
N PHE A 166 -6.52 1.26 0.42
CA PHE A 166 -6.51 0.76 1.78
C PHE A 166 -7.64 -0.25 2.01
N TYR A 167 -7.50 -1.05 3.05
CA TYR A 167 -8.61 -1.88 3.49
C TYR A 167 -9.77 -1.03 3.99
N ASN A 168 -10.99 -1.44 3.64
CA ASN A 168 -12.19 -0.89 4.26
C ASN A 168 -12.12 -1.12 5.78
N PRO A 169 -12.15 -0.05 6.60
CA PRO A 169 -12.04 -0.22 8.05
C PRO A 169 -13.07 -1.16 8.67
N ALA A 170 -14.25 -1.28 8.07
CA ALA A 170 -15.28 -2.19 8.54
C ALA A 170 -14.81 -3.67 8.58
N ALA A 171 -13.86 -4.06 7.72
CA ALA A 171 -13.30 -5.40 7.73
C ALA A 171 -12.52 -5.72 9.02
N PHE A 172 -12.01 -4.70 9.73
CA PHE A 172 -11.28 -4.90 10.98
C PHE A 172 -12.21 -5.13 12.19
N VAL A 173 -13.52 -4.85 12.07
CA VAL A 173 -14.46 -5.02 13.18
C VAL A 173 -14.69 -6.49 13.51
N ALA A 174 -14.66 -7.35 12.50
CA ALA A 174 -14.98 -8.77 12.66
C ALA A 174 -13.87 -9.56 13.36
N ASP A 175 -14.27 -10.49 14.18
CA ASP A 175 -13.40 -11.52 14.71
C ASP A 175 -12.87 -12.40 13.56
N ARG A 176 -11.59 -12.73 13.61
CA ARG A 176 -10.88 -13.48 12.58
C ARG A 176 -10.74 -14.97 12.91
N ASP A 177 -11.50 -15.46 13.89
CA ASP A 177 -11.51 -16.89 14.25
C ASP A 177 -12.05 -17.73 13.07
N PRO A 178 -11.27 -18.65 12.49
CA PRO A 178 -11.71 -19.50 11.38
C PRO A 178 -12.96 -20.31 11.70
N ALA A 179 -13.16 -20.73 12.96
CA ALA A 179 -14.32 -21.49 13.38
C ALA A 179 -15.63 -20.72 13.22
N LEU A 180 -15.61 -19.38 13.34
CA LEU A 180 -16.78 -18.55 13.08
C LEU A 180 -17.13 -18.53 11.59
N MET A 181 -16.14 -18.50 10.72
CA MET A 181 -16.35 -18.56 9.27
C MET A 181 -16.99 -19.87 8.85
N GLU A 182 -16.55 -21.00 9.40
CA GLU A 182 -17.14 -22.32 9.16
C GLU A 182 -18.60 -22.42 9.62
N GLN A 183 -18.93 -21.73 10.71
CA GLN A 183 -20.29 -21.64 11.23
C GLN A 183 -21.17 -20.59 10.51
N GLY A 184 -20.61 -19.83 9.57
CA GLY A 184 -21.33 -18.74 8.90
C GLY A 184 -21.64 -17.54 9.80
N LEU A 185 -20.84 -17.30 10.84
CA LEU A 185 -21.06 -16.24 11.84
C LEU A 185 -20.07 -15.09 11.67
N ILE A 186 -20.56 -13.87 11.65
CA ILE A 186 -19.77 -12.64 11.78
C ILE A 186 -19.97 -12.12 13.19
N ARG A 187 -18.89 -12.15 14.00
CA ARG A 187 -18.91 -11.65 15.39
C ARG A 187 -18.12 -10.34 15.45
N PRO A 188 -18.70 -9.20 15.80
CA PRO A 188 -17.96 -8.00 16.11
C PRO A 188 -17.04 -8.24 17.31
N ARG A 189 -15.77 -7.83 17.18
CA ARG A 189 -14.77 -7.99 18.24
C ARG A 189 -14.01 -6.71 18.52
N PHE A 190 -13.68 -5.97 17.47
CA PHE A 190 -12.80 -4.81 17.58
C PHE A 190 -13.49 -3.51 17.19
N SER A 191 -13.04 -2.42 17.80
CA SER A 191 -13.45 -1.05 17.43
C SER A 191 -12.49 -0.47 16.38
N ILE A 192 -12.95 0.59 15.68
CA ILE A 192 -12.14 1.38 14.75
C ILE A 192 -11.89 2.76 15.38
N PRO A 193 -10.66 3.29 15.33
CA PRO A 193 -9.45 2.71 14.70
C PRO A 193 -8.95 1.46 15.44
N TYR A 194 -8.42 0.50 14.64
CA TYR A 194 -7.86 -0.75 15.13
C TYR A 194 -6.33 -0.69 15.17
N ALA A 195 -5.72 -1.36 16.15
CA ALA A 195 -4.28 -1.57 16.19
C ALA A 195 -3.98 -2.91 16.87
N ASP A 196 -3.17 -3.76 16.22
CA ASP A 196 -2.76 -5.04 16.81
C ASP A 196 -2.24 -4.88 18.25
N PRO A 197 -1.32 -3.93 18.55
CA PRO A 197 -0.77 -3.79 19.90
C PRO A 197 -1.80 -3.37 20.97
N ALA A 198 -2.92 -2.77 20.57
CA ALA A 198 -3.94 -2.29 21.51
C ALA A 198 -5.13 -3.26 21.67
N HIS A 199 -5.36 -4.14 20.69
CA HIS A 199 -6.57 -4.93 20.61
C HIS A 199 -6.35 -6.44 20.70
N LEU A 200 -5.14 -6.91 20.39
CA LEU A 200 -4.79 -8.32 20.54
C LEU A 200 -4.27 -8.58 21.96
N SER A 201 -4.58 -9.76 22.48
CA SER A 201 -3.95 -10.25 23.70
C SER A 201 -2.45 -10.51 23.48
N GLU A 202 -1.69 -10.57 24.59
CA GLU A 202 -0.25 -10.85 24.53
C GLU A 202 0.05 -12.20 23.84
N ALA A 203 -0.77 -13.22 24.08
CA ALA A 203 -0.65 -14.52 23.43
C ALA A 203 -0.89 -14.46 21.91
N GLU A 204 -1.88 -13.67 21.46
CA GLU A 204 -2.15 -13.46 20.03
C GLU A 204 -1.03 -12.66 19.35
N LEU A 205 -0.49 -11.64 20.03
CA LEU A 205 0.65 -10.87 19.55
C LEU A 205 1.90 -11.75 19.42
N GLU A 206 2.17 -12.60 20.42
CA GLU A 206 3.31 -13.52 20.38
C GLU A 206 3.16 -14.54 19.26
N ALA A 207 1.99 -15.17 19.12
CA ALA A 207 1.71 -16.07 18.00
C ALA A 207 1.88 -15.39 16.62
N LYS A 208 1.54 -14.10 16.51
CA LYS A 208 1.77 -13.29 15.31
C LYS A 208 3.25 -13.06 15.05
N ARG A 209 4.04 -12.80 16.11
CA ARG A 209 5.50 -12.64 16.03
C ARG A 209 6.18 -13.94 15.63
N GLU A 210 5.76 -15.07 16.17
CA GLU A 210 6.27 -16.39 15.82
C GLU A 210 6.05 -16.73 14.34
N ARG A 211 4.90 -16.33 13.78
CA ARG A 211 4.62 -16.47 12.34
C ARG A 211 5.35 -15.43 11.48
N GLY A 212 6.04 -14.46 12.08
CA GLY A 212 6.75 -13.40 11.37
C GLY A 212 5.85 -12.42 10.62
N GLU A 213 4.60 -12.27 11.07
CA GLU A 213 3.62 -11.36 10.45
C GLU A 213 3.84 -9.91 10.88
N ALA A 214 3.60 -8.97 9.96
CA ALA A 214 3.67 -7.55 10.26
C ALA A 214 2.52 -7.12 11.19
N LEU A 215 2.78 -6.15 12.07
CA LEU A 215 1.73 -5.50 12.86
C LEU A 215 0.87 -4.63 11.95
N VAL A 216 -0.45 -4.65 12.15
CA VAL A 216 -1.41 -3.92 11.35
C VAL A 216 -2.22 -2.91 12.17
N PHE A 217 -2.60 -1.84 11.50
CA PHE A 217 -3.36 -0.71 12.02
C PHE A 217 -4.54 -0.43 11.09
N GLY A 218 -5.75 -0.60 11.58
CA GLY A 218 -6.99 -0.33 10.85
C GLY A 218 -7.42 1.11 11.10
N HIS A 219 -6.90 2.02 10.28
CA HIS A 219 -7.25 3.44 10.34
C HIS A 219 -8.72 3.69 10.04
N SER A 220 -9.31 4.73 10.64
CA SER A 220 -10.67 5.16 10.32
C SER A 220 -10.75 5.82 8.93
N LEU A 221 -11.95 5.92 8.35
CA LEU A 221 -12.15 6.70 7.11
C LEU A 221 -11.81 8.18 7.29
N THR A 222 -11.94 8.71 8.50
CA THR A 222 -11.50 10.07 8.83
C THR A 222 -9.99 10.21 8.67
N GLU A 223 -9.20 9.24 9.13
CA GLU A 223 -7.74 9.24 8.97
C GLU A 223 -7.32 8.95 7.53
N LEU A 224 -7.99 8.04 6.84
CA LEU A 224 -7.66 7.63 5.48
C LEU A 224 -8.06 8.67 4.44
N ILE A 225 -9.34 9.04 4.38
CA ILE A 225 -9.88 9.97 3.36
C ILE A 225 -9.84 11.40 3.87
N GLY A 226 -10.34 11.63 5.09
CA GLY A 226 -10.29 12.95 5.72
C GLY A 226 -8.87 13.45 5.92
N GLY A 227 -7.92 12.55 6.23
CA GLY A 227 -6.49 12.86 6.32
C GLY A 227 -5.88 13.34 5.00
N GLN A 228 -6.27 12.76 3.86
CA GLN A 228 -5.86 13.27 2.54
C GLN A 228 -6.40 14.69 2.31
N ALA A 229 -7.69 14.91 2.59
CA ALA A 229 -8.28 16.26 2.48
C ALA A 229 -7.63 17.26 3.43
N ALA A 230 -7.33 16.87 4.67
CA ALA A 230 -6.63 17.70 5.65
C ALA A 230 -5.17 18.04 5.23
N ALA A 231 -4.51 17.17 4.47
CA ALA A 231 -3.21 17.43 3.87
C ALA A 231 -3.27 18.42 2.69
N GLY A 232 -4.46 18.75 2.17
CA GLY A 232 -4.68 19.72 1.09
C GLY A 232 -5.16 19.10 -0.23
N PHE A 233 -5.37 17.79 -0.30
CA PHE A 233 -5.87 17.12 -1.50
C PHE A 233 -7.35 17.37 -1.73
N LEU A 234 -7.75 17.40 -3.01
CA LEU A 234 -9.13 17.26 -3.45
C LEU A 234 -9.37 15.81 -3.85
N ILE A 235 -10.35 15.15 -3.24
CA ILE A 235 -10.73 13.78 -3.62
C ILE A 235 -11.49 13.86 -4.96
N ALA A 236 -10.82 13.46 -6.03
CA ALA A 236 -11.35 13.51 -7.41
C ALA A 236 -11.98 12.18 -7.83
N GLY A 237 -11.61 11.06 -7.19
CA GLY A 237 -12.15 9.74 -7.46
C GLY A 237 -12.22 8.89 -6.22
N PHE A 238 -13.22 8.00 -6.19
CA PHE A 238 -13.43 7.02 -5.14
C PHE A 238 -13.89 5.70 -5.78
N HIS A 239 -13.31 4.60 -5.35
CA HIS A 239 -13.64 3.27 -5.88
C HIS A 239 -13.61 2.23 -4.75
N GLU A 240 -14.59 1.35 -4.76
CA GLU A 240 -14.64 0.20 -3.85
C GLU A 240 -14.42 -1.08 -4.66
N ASP A 241 -13.65 -2.02 -4.11
CA ASP A 241 -13.37 -3.28 -4.77
C ASP A 241 -13.50 -4.46 -3.79
N TRP A 242 -13.80 -5.62 -4.34
CA TRP A 242 -14.07 -6.84 -3.59
C TRP A 242 -12.81 -7.69 -3.46
N GLN A 243 -12.73 -8.43 -2.35
CA GLN A 243 -11.74 -9.49 -2.20
C GLN A 243 -12.10 -10.65 -3.13
N PRO A 244 -11.28 -10.98 -4.13
CA PRO A 244 -11.60 -12.05 -5.10
C PRO A 244 -11.76 -13.42 -4.44
N ARG A 245 -11.02 -13.65 -3.37
CA ARG A 245 -11.09 -14.83 -2.52
C ARG A 245 -11.28 -14.39 -1.09
N PRO A 246 -12.51 -14.45 -0.54
CA PRO A 246 -12.78 -14.04 0.82
C PRO A 246 -11.83 -14.72 1.82
N ARG A 247 -11.10 -13.93 2.59
CA ARG A 247 -10.21 -14.42 3.66
C ARG A 247 -10.99 -14.58 4.95
N PHE A 248 -11.97 -13.70 5.15
CA PHE A 248 -12.89 -13.69 6.29
C PHE A 248 -14.33 -13.68 5.77
N LEU A 249 -15.25 -14.12 6.61
CA LEU A 249 -16.66 -14.19 6.20
C LEU A 249 -17.22 -12.80 5.83
N ILE A 250 -16.76 -11.74 6.51
CA ILE A 250 -17.20 -10.37 6.26
C ILE A 250 -16.88 -9.90 4.84
N ASP A 251 -15.81 -10.41 4.21
CA ASP A 251 -15.40 -10.06 2.84
C ASP A 251 -16.45 -10.46 1.78
N ARG A 252 -17.43 -11.28 2.15
CA ARG A 252 -18.55 -11.66 1.28
C ARG A 252 -19.68 -10.65 1.30
N TYR A 253 -19.69 -9.69 2.23
CA TYR A 253 -20.80 -8.81 2.51
C TYR A 253 -20.49 -7.33 2.29
N LEU A 254 -19.21 -6.98 2.16
CA LEU A 254 -18.78 -5.62 1.88
C LEU A 254 -17.53 -5.59 1.00
N PRO A 255 -17.33 -4.54 0.18
CA PRO A 255 -16.07 -4.31 -0.50
C PRO A 255 -14.93 -4.20 0.51
N ALA A 256 -13.94 -5.10 0.41
CA ALA A 256 -12.82 -5.14 1.35
C ALA A 256 -11.78 -4.04 1.10
N PHE A 257 -11.78 -3.45 -0.10
CA PHE A 257 -10.82 -2.44 -0.51
C PHE A 257 -11.49 -1.14 -0.92
N ILE A 258 -10.83 -0.05 -0.61
CA ILE A 258 -11.18 1.29 -1.03
C ILE A 258 -9.96 1.89 -1.72
N ALA A 259 -10.16 2.55 -2.86
CA ALA A 259 -9.15 3.34 -3.53
C ALA A 259 -9.61 4.79 -3.71
N THR A 260 -8.66 5.71 -3.65
CA THR A 260 -8.88 7.13 -3.88
C THR A 260 -7.95 7.66 -4.96
N TRP A 261 -8.47 8.53 -5.81
CA TRP A 261 -7.70 9.47 -6.59
C TRP A 261 -7.82 10.84 -5.92
N ALA A 262 -6.71 11.29 -5.34
CA ALA A 262 -6.61 12.57 -4.67
C ALA A 262 -5.72 13.51 -5.49
N LEU A 263 -6.22 14.69 -5.84
CA LEU A 263 -5.56 15.69 -6.68
C LEU A 263 -4.93 16.77 -5.81
N LYS A 264 -3.65 17.08 -6.04
CA LYS A 264 -3.04 18.31 -5.51
C LYS A 264 -3.48 19.49 -6.36
N PRO A 265 -4.16 20.50 -5.81
CA PRO A 265 -4.54 21.70 -6.57
C PRO A 265 -3.35 22.39 -7.26
N ALA A 266 -3.67 23.08 -8.40
CA ALA A 266 -2.67 23.84 -9.16
C ALA A 266 -2.18 25.10 -8.43
#